data_61d02c79fe66d6891a3f4b258af552f3
#
_entry.id   61d02c79fe66d6891a3f4b258af552f3
#
_cell.length_a   1.000
_cell.length_b   1.000
_cell.length_c   1.000
_cell.angle_alpha   90.00
_cell.angle_beta   90.00
_cell.angle_gamma   90.00
#
_symmetry.space_group_name_H-M   'P 1'
#
loop_
_entity.id
_entity.type
_entity.pdbx_description
1 polymer ?
#
loop_
_entity_poly.entity_id
_entity_poly.type
_entity_poly.pdbx_seq_one_letter_code
_entity_poly.pdbx_strand_id
1 'polypeptide(L)'
;GSLIYSRYIRPIIESTTECVIFSAEETAHRSIIETMRSVFAVQGSGTASEMKTAELLLKLWRLLYESILITDCGSMSVHSAQTQAKLQIMMQYIHDNYSGQITLDDIARTVLISKSSVLNIFRTYLHTSPINYVVEYRLKRASKLLVDTENSVCTIAHETGFENIGYFCR
;
A
#
# COMPACT_ATOMS: atom_id res chain seq x y z
N GLY A 1 26.50 -6.70 12.99
CA GLY A 1 25.43 -6.57 12.01
C GLY A 1 26.00 -6.29 10.62
N SER A 2 25.34 -6.76 9.56
CA SER A 2 25.78 -6.54 8.18
C SER A 2 25.82 -5.03 7.89
N LEU A 3 26.87 -4.55 7.24
CA LEU A 3 27.05 -3.17 6.82
C LEU A 3 25.91 -2.71 5.87
N ILE A 4 25.39 -3.64 5.09
CA ILE A 4 24.22 -3.44 4.22
C ILE A 4 22.98 -3.13 5.06
N TYR A 5 22.76 -3.88 6.13
CA TYR A 5 21.61 -3.66 7.00
C TYR A 5 21.64 -2.28 7.66
N SER A 6 22.75 -1.92 8.30
CA SER A 6 22.86 -0.67 9.05
C SER A 6 22.81 0.58 8.16
N ARG A 7 23.35 0.49 6.94
CA ARG A 7 23.50 1.65 6.04
C ARG A 7 22.35 1.82 5.07
N TYR A 8 21.72 0.73 4.60
CA TYR A 8 20.77 0.78 3.50
C TYR A 8 19.37 0.25 3.84
N ILE A 9 19.24 -0.61 4.86
CA ILE A 9 17.95 -1.20 5.22
C ILE A 9 17.33 -0.47 6.41
N ARG A 10 18.08 -0.31 7.47
CA ARG A 10 17.63 0.33 8.70
C ARG A 10 17.05 1.73 8.50
N PRO A 11 17.66 2.64 7.72
CA PRO A 11 17.10 3.99 7.52
C PRO A 11 15.72 3.99 6.87
N ILE A 12 15.42 3.03 6.00
CA ILE A 12 14.11 2.91 5.37
C ILE A 12 13.08 2.34 6.35
N ILE A 13 13.44 1.30 7.12
CA ILE A 13 12.53 0.68 8.09
C ILE A 13 12.20 1.63 9.24
N GLU A 14 13.16 2.44 9.68
CA GLU A 14 12.99 3.43 10.76
C GLU A 14 12.48 4.79 10.24
N SER A 15 12.31 4.95 8.93
CA SER A 15 11.75 6.17 8.36
C SER A 15 10.28 6.32 8.77
N THR A 16 9.83 7.55 8.92
CA THR A 16 8.42 7.88 9.16
C THR A 16 7.55 7.74 7.91
N THR A 17 8.14 7.28 6.81
CA THR A 17 7.44 7.09 5.54
C THR A 17 6.67 5.77 5.57
N GLU A 18 5.39 5.82 5.86
CA GLU A 18 4.53 4.64 5.98
C GLU A 18 4.15 4.01 4.64
N CYS A 19 4.18 4.78 3.55
CA CYS A 19 3.78 4.31 2.22
C CYS A 19 4.48 5.12 1.12
N VAL A 20 5.00 4.44 0.10
CA VAL A 20 5.49 5.05 -1.14
C VAL A 20 4.71 4.47 -2.30
N ILE A 21 4.16 5.34 -3.16
CA ILE A 21 3.35 4.94 -4.30
C ILE A 21 4.17 5.15 -5.58
N PHE A 22 4.31 4.07 -6.37
CA PHE A 22 4.99 4.09 -7.65
C PHE A 22 3.96 4.08 -8.79
N SER A 23 3.97 5.10 -9.64
CA SER A 23 3.12 5.19 -10.83
C SER A 23 3.85 4.68 -12.07
N ALA A 24 3.17 3.87 -12.89
CA ALA A 24 3.71 3.38 -14.16
C ALA A 24 3.88 4.50 -15.21
N GLU A 25 3.22 5.62 -15.02
CA GLU A 25 3.30 6.79 -15.91
C GLU A 25 4.60 7.57 -15.72
N GLU A 26 5.21 7.47 -14.54
CA GLU A 26 6.49 8.12 -14.25
C GLU A 26 7.66 7.27 -14.72
N THR A 27 8.50 7.85 -15.59
CA THR A 27 9.67 7.15 -16.14
C THR A 27 10.65 6.68 -15.08
N ALA A 28 10.79 7.44 -13.99
CA ALA A 28 11.64 7.08 -12.84
C ALA A 28 11.14 5.82 -12.11
N HIS A 29 9.83 5.57 -12.08
CA HIS A 29 9.24 4.43 -11.39
C HIS A 29 9.15 3.17 -12.27
N ARG A 30 9.30 3.29 -13.59
CA ARG A 30 9.18 2.18 -14.54
C ARG A 30 10.12 1.03 -14.22
N SER A 31 11.38 1.31 -13.92
CA SER A 31 12.39 0.29 -13.61
C SER A 31 12.08 -0.48 -12.32
N ILE A 32 11.45 0.16 -11.34
CA ILE A 32 10.99 -0.47 -10.09
C ILE A 32 9.87 -1.46 -10.41
N ILE A 33 8.86 -1.01 -11.15
CA ILE A 33 7.69 -1.83 -11.53
C ILE A 33 8.09 -3.02 -12.40
N GLU A 34 9.00 -2.81 -13.38
CA GLU A 34 9.53 -3.89 -14.23
C GLU A 34 10.35 -4.90 -13.42
N THR A 35 11.16 -4.44 -12.47
CA THR A 35 11.92 -5.34 -11.60
C THR A 35 10.99 -6.13 -10.69
N MET A 36 9.93 -5.53 -10.13
CA MET A 36 8.90 -6.25 -9.37
C MET A 36 8.24 -7.34 -10.21
N ARG A 37 7.82 -7.03 -11.43
CA ARG A 37 7.24 -8.04 -12.35
C ARG A 37 8.22 -9.20 -12.63
N SER A 38 9.50 -8.87 -12.78
CA SER A 38 10.55 -9.89 -13.00
C SER A 38 10.73 -10.81 -11.79
N VAL A 39 10.62 -10.29 -10.56
CA VAL A 39 10.63 -11.11 -9.33
C VAL A 39 9.50 -12.14 -9.36
N PHE A 40 8.28 -11.71 -9.68
CA PHE A 40 7.12 -12.62 -9.76
C PHE A 40 7.26 -13.67 -10.90
N ALA A 41 7.84 -13.27 -12.02
CA ALA A 41 8.02 -14.17 -13.17
C ALA A 41 9.04 -15.29 -12.92
N VAL A 42 10.02 -15.08 -12.03
CA VAL A 42 11.09 -16.06 -11.72
C VAL A 42 10.66 -17.06 -10.66
N GLN A 43 9.61 -16.77 -9.86
CA GLN A 43 9.17 -17.67 -8.80
C GLN A 43 8.74 -19.03 -9.36
N GLY A 44 9.49 -20.07 -9.01
CA GLY A 44 9.16 -21.47 -9.33
C GLY A 44 9.73 -22.00 -10.65
N SER A 45 10.59 -21.29 -11.40
CA SER A 45 11.12 -21.73 -12.67
C SER A 45 12.63 -21.94 -12.67
N GLY A 46 13.05 -23.22 -12.56
CA GLY A 46 14.38 -23.70 -12.96
C GLY A 46 15.47 -23.67 -11.91
N THR A 47 16.61 -24.26 -12.30
CA THR A 47 17.84 -24.33 -11.53
C THR A 47 18.40 -22.94 -11.30
N ALA A 48 18.75 -22.59 -10.06
CA ALA A 48 19.21 -21.26 -9.66
C ALA A 48 18.15 -20.13 -9.63
N SER A 49 16.85 -20.49 -9.60
CA SER A 49 15.76 -19.49 -9.41
C SER A 49 15.92 -18.67 -8.12
N GLU A 50 16.42 -19.29 -7.07
CA GLU A 50 16.67 -18.63 -5.77
C GLU A 50 17.75 -17.56 -5.87
N MET A 51 18.86 -17.83 -6.56
CA MET A 51 19.94 -16.85 -6.78
C MET A 51 19.46 -15.69 -7.63
N LYS A 52 18.69 -15.96 -8.69
CA LYS A 52 18.12 -14.92 -9.56
C LYS A 52 17.08 -14.09 -8.82
N THR A 53 16.28 -14.70 -7.97
CA THR A 53 15.33 -13.97 -7.10
C THR A 53 16.07 -13.07 -6.12
N ALA A 54 17.15 -13.56 -5.49
CA ALA A 54 17.96 -12.74 -4.59
C ALA A 54 18.60 -11.55 -5.31
N GLU A 55 19.13 -11.74 -6.52
CA GLU A 55 19.67 -10.66 -7.36
C GLU A 55 18.61 -9.60 -7.68
N LEU A 56 17.41 -10.03 -8.10
CA LEU A 56 16.31 -9.14 -8.42
C LEU A 56 15.80 -8.38 -7.18
N LEU A 57 15.75 -9.03 -6.02
CA LEU A 57 15.36 -8.38 -4.76
C LEU A 57 16.41 -7.34 -4.32
N LEU A 58 17.69 -7.62 -4.45
CA LEU A 58 18.75 -6.65 -4.17
C LEU A 58 18.70 -5.46 -5.14
N LYS A 59 18.45 -5.73 -6.43
CA LYS A 59 18.25 -4.69 -7.43
C LYS A 59 17.03 -3.83 -7.10
N LEU A 60 15.91 -4.46 -6.76
CA LEU A 60 14.69 -3.77 -6.35
C LEU A 60 14.96 -2.88 -5.13
N TRP A 61 15.63 -3.42 -4.10
CA TRP A 61 15.96 -2.67 -2.90
C TRP A 61 16.82 -1.44 -3.21
N ARG A 62 17.82 -1.59 -4.06
CA ARG A 62 18.66 -0.47 -4.50
C ARG A 62 17.84 0.61 -5.19
N LEU A 63 16.95 0.24 -6.12
CA LEU A 63 16.09 1.19 -6.83
C LEU A 63 15.14 1.92 -5.87
N LEU A 64 14.57 1.21 -4.89
CA LEU A 64 13.73 1.80 -3.84
C LEU A 64 14.54 2.79 -2.98
N TYR A 65 15.71 2.41 -2.55
CA TYR A 65 16.60 3.26 -1.75
C TYR A 65 16.99 4.54 -2.50
N GLU A 66 17.39 4.41 -3.76
CA GLU A 66 17.72 5.56 -4.63
C GLU A 66 16.49 6.47 -4.83
N SER A 67 15.32 5.90 -5.05
CA SER A 67 14.07 6.65 -5.21
C SER A 67 13.68 7.43 -3.95
N ILE A 68 13.80 6.82 -2.75
CA ILE A 68 13.48 7.47 -1.48
C ILE A 68 14.45 8.61 -1.19
N LEU A 69 15.75 8.41 -1.43
CA LEU A 69 16.76 9.47 -1.24
C LEU A 69 16.58 10.65 -2.21
N ILE A 70 16.18 10.37 -3.47
CA ILE A 70 15.90 11.42 -4.45
C ILE A 70 14.65 12.21 -4.03
N THR A 71 13.67 11.57 -3.41
CA THR A 71 12.47 12.24 -2.89
C THR A 71 12.81 13.17 -1.71
N ASP A 72 13.73 12.79 -0.85
CA ASP A 72 14.25 13.66 0.22
C ASP A 72 15.12 14.82 -0.31
N CYS A 73 15.74 14.66 -1.49
CA CYS A 73 16.66 15.68 -2.08
C CYS A 73 16.02 16.66 -3.08
N GLY A 74 14.70 16.60 -3.29
CA GLY A 74 13.97 17.66 -4.04
C GLY A 74 13.98 17.52 -5.55
N SER A 75 12.94 16.95 -6.12
CA SER A 75 12.25 17.44 -7.34
C SER A 75 10.93 16.69 -7.64
N MET A 76 10.24 16.16 -6.66
CA MET A 76 8.79 16.02 -6.84
C MET A 76 8.19 17.43 -6.81
N SER A 77 7.34 17.78 -7.78
CA SER A 77 6.61 19.03 -7.67
C SER A 77 5.93 19.03 -6.29
N VAL A 78 6.05 20.14 -5.54
CA VAL A 78 5.48 20.30 -4.19
C VAL A 78 4.02 19.82 -4.13
N HIS A 79 3.32 19.92 -5.25
CA HIS A 79 1.93 19.49 -5.43
C HIS A 79 1.78 17.95 -5.40
N SER A 80 2.70 17.19 -5.99
CA SER A 80 2.68 15.72 -5.98
C SER A 80 2.97 15.18 -4.58
N ALA A 81 3.97 15.72 -3.89
CA ALA A 81 4.31 15.33 -2.53
C ALA A 81 3.15 15.62 -1.54
N GLN A 82 2.49 16.77 -1.67
CA GLN A 82 1.32 17.09 -0.85
C GLN A 82 0.14 16.16 -1.12
N THR A 83 -0.06 15.76 -2.37
CA THR A 83 -1.15 14.83 -2.73
C THR A 83 -0.88 13.43 -2.19
N GLN A 84 0.36 12.95 -2.24
CA GLN A 84 0.76 11.68 -1.65
C GLN A 84 0.60 11.70 -0.12
N ALA A 85 1.03 12.75 0.56
CA ALA A 85 0.84 12.91 2.00
C ALA A 85 -0.66 12.87 2.38
N LYS A 86 -1.52 13.56 1.61
CA LYS A 86 -2.97 13.49 1.83
C LYS A 86 -3.52 12.07 1.64
N LEU A 87 -3.06 11.35 0.62
CA LEU A 87 -3.48 9.98 0.39
C LEU A 87 -3.06 9.05 1.55
N GLN A 88 -1.85 9.21 2.08
CA GLN A 88 -1.38 8.47 3.24
C GLN A 88 -2.27 8.69 4.47
N ILE A 89 -2.60 9.96 4.78
CA ILE A 89 -3.48 10.32 5.90
C ILE A 89 -4.87 9.67 5.72
N MET A 90 -5.42 9.70 4.51
CA MET A 90 -6.72 9.09 4.21
C MET A 90 -6.69 7.56 4.36
N MET A 91 -5.62 6.91 3.88
CA MET A 91 -5.43 5.46 4.04
C MET A 91 -5.28 5.08 5.51
N GLN A 92 -4.48 5.82 6.28
CA GLN A 92 -4.31 5.59 7.71
C GLN A 92 -5.63 5.71 8.46
N TYR A 93 -6.41 6.76 8.18
CA TYR A 93 -7.74 6.91 8.76
C TYR A 93 -8.64 5.70 8.48
N ILE A 94 -8.62 5.16 7.26
CA ILE A 94 -9.36 3.95 6.90
C ILE A 94 -8.87 2.74 7.70
N HIS A 95 -7.55 2.58 7.83
CA HIS A 95 -6.95 1.47 8.57
C HIS A 95 -7.27 1.50 10.07
N ASP A 96 -7.41 2.69 10.65
CA ASP A 96 -7.71 2.85 12.07
C ASP A 96 -9.21 2.68 12.38
N ASN A 97 -10.08 2.97 11.38
CA ASN A 97 -11.52 3.02 11.58
C ASN A 97 -12.31 1.99 10.77
N TYR A 98 -11.66 1.04 10.08
CA TYR A 98 -12.29 0.11 9.13
C TYR A 98 -13.44 -0.71 9.72
N SER A 99 -13.44 -1.02 11.00
CA SER A 99 -14.49 -1.79 11.67
C SER A 99 -15.79 -1.01 11.90
N GLY A 100 -15.73 0.34 11.86
CA GLY A 100 -16.88 1.23 12.02
C GLY A 100 -17.47 1.67 10.67
N GLN A 101 -18.51 2.50 10.73
CA GLN A 101 -19.05 3.15 9.54
C GLN A 101 -18.09 4.23 9.05
N ILE A 102 -17.62 4.10 7.81
CA ILE A 102 -16.79 5.11 7.15
C ILE A 102 -17.56 5.67 5.96
N THR A 103 -17.72 6.97 5.92
CA THR A 103 -18.30 7.69 4.79
C THR A 103 -17.22 8.42 3.99
N LEU A 104 -17.53 8.74 2.74
CA LEU A 104 -16.64 9.57 1.91
C LEU A 104 -16.39 10.96 2.52
N ASP A 105 -17.36 11.46 3.29
CA ASP A 105 -17.26 12.73 4.03
C ASP A 105 -16.21 12.66 5.14
N ASP A 106 -16.20 11.55 5.87
CA ASP A 106 -15.26 11.37 6.97
C ASP A 106 -13.82 11.34 6.42
N ILE A 107 -13.60 10.60 5.33
CA ILE A 107 -12.29 10.56 4.65
C ILE A 107 -11.89 11.96 4.16
N ALA A 108 -12.80 12.71 3.55
CA ALA A 108 -12.52 14.04 3.02
C ALA A 108 -12.14 15.05 4.13
N ARG A 109 -12.76 14.94 5.30
CA ARG A 109 -12.47 15.79 6.47
C ARG A 109 -11.07 15.60 7.01
N THR A 110 -10.49 14.40 6.94
CA THR A 110 -9.14 14.14 7.48
C THR A 110 -8.06 15.02 6.85
N VAL A 111 -8.25 15.38 5.59
CA VAL A 111 -7.29 16.17 4.80
C VAL A 111 -7.84 17.49 4.28
N LEU A 112 -9.03 17.88 4.77
CA LEU A 112 -9.70 19.16 4.47
C LEU A 112 -9.86 19.43 2.95
N ILE A 113 -10.27 18.41 2.19
CA ILE A 113 -10.54 18.52 0.75
C ILE A 113 -11.96 18.10 0.39
N SER A 114 -12.38 18.40 -0.84
CA SER A 114 -13.71 17.99 -1.32
C SER A 114 -13.79 16.49 -1.57
N LYS A 115 -15.00 15.90 -1.49
CA LYS A 115 -15.28 14.50 -1.87
C LYS A 115 -14.79 14.17 -3.27
N SER A 116 -14.98 15.09 -4.22
CA SER A 116 -14.52 14.92 -5.60
C SER A 116 -13.01 14.81 -5.71
N SER A 117 -12.27 15.59 -4.89
CA SER A 117 -10.81 15.49 -4.82
C SER A 117 -10.36 14.16 -4.24
N VAL A 118 -11.03 13.64 -3.20
CA VAL A 118 -10.76 12.31 -2.62
C VAL A 118 -10.94 11.22 -3.69
N LEU A 119 -12.08 11.23 -4.40
CA LEU A 119 -12.37 10.27 -5.47
C LEU A 119 -11.29 10.31 -6.56
N ASN A 120 -10.87 11.50 -6.97
CA ASN A 120 -9.86 11.68 -7.99
C ASN A 120 -8.48 11.15 -7.52
N ILE A 121 -8.08 11.46 -6.30
CA ILE A 121 -6.81 10.97 -5.72
C ILE A 121 -6.80 9.43 -5.67
N PHE A 122 -7.83 8.80 -5.11
CA PHE A 122 -7.92 7.34 -5.06
C PHE A 122 -7.92 6.71 -6.44
N ARG A 123 -8.68 7.28 -7.39
CA ARG A 123 -8.72 6.78 -8.77
C ARG A 123 -7.37 6.90 -9.47
N THR A 124 -6.67 8.01 -9.29
CA THR A 124 -5.38 8.28 -9.94
C THR A 124 -4.27 7.41 -9.37
N TYR A 125 -4.18 7.30 -8.05
CA TYR A 125 -3.04 6.65 -7.39
C TYR A 125 -3.30 5.17 -7.05
N LEU A 126 -4.54 4.79 -6.74
CA LEU A 126 -4.89 3.42 -6.31
C LEU A 126 -5.79 2.68 -7.32
N HIS A 127 -6.22 3.34 -8.40
CA HIS A 127 -7.11 2.80 -9.41
C HIS A 127 -8.42 2.20 -8.86
N THR A 128 -8.85 2.64 -7.69
CA THR A 128 -10.06 2.20 -7.00
C THR A 128 -10.82 3.38 -6.40
N SER A 129 -12.03 3.15 -5.91
CA SER A 129 -12.76 4.16 -5.14
C SER A 129 -12.41 4.06 -3.65
N PRO A 130 -12.52 5.15 -2.85
CA PRO A 130 -12.30 5.11 -1.41
C PRO A 130 -13.13 4.04 -0.70
N ILE A 131 -14.40 3.91 -1.05
CA ILE A 131 -15.31 2.93 -0.44
C ILE A 131 -14.92 1.50 -0.84
N ASN A 132 -14.56 1.25 -2.10
CA ASN A 132 -14.05 -0.07 -2.49
C ASN A 132 -12.75 -0.40 -1.76
N TYR A 133 -11.85 0.57 -1.58
CA TYR A 133 -10.63 0.39 -0.78
C TYR A 133 -10.96 -0.02 0.67
N VAL A 134 -11.96 0.59 1.31
CA VAL A 134 -12.45 0.17 2.64
C VAL A 134 -12.90 -1.28 2.62
N VAL A 135 -13.72 -1.68 1.62
CA VAL A 135 -14.21 -3.06 1.49
C VAL A 135 -13.07 -4.04 1.30
N GLU A 136 -12.13 -3.75 0.41
CA GLU A 136 -10.94 -4.59 0.17
C GLU A 136 -10.09 -4.76 1.44
N TYR A 137 -9.89 -3.68 2.18
CA TYR A 137 -9.16 -3.72 3.44
C TYR A 137 -9.87 -4.58 4.49
N ARG A 138 -11.20 -4.42 4.65
CA ARG A 138 -12.03 -5.26 5.52
C ARG A 138 -11.93 -6.74 5.18
N LEU A 139 -12.02 -7.09 3.88
CA LEU A 139 -11.89 -8.47 3.41
C LEU A 139 -10.49 -9.03 3.70
N LYS A 140 -9.44 -8.24 3.52
CA LYS A 140 -8.07 -8.63 3.86
C LYS A 140 -7.92 -8.90 5.36
N ARG A 141 -8.52 -8.08 6.22
CA ARG A 141 -8.53 -8.29 7.67
C ARG A 141 -9.34 -9.53 8.05
N ALA A 142 -10.51 -9.71 7.45
CA ALA A 142 -11.36 -10.88 7.66
C ALA A 142 -10.68 -12.19 7.25
N SER A 143 -10.02 -12.21 6.09
CA SER A 143 -9.22 -13.38 5.64
C SER A 143 -8.16 -13.77 6.65
N LYS A 144 -7.49 -12.78 7.25
CA LYS A 144 -6.50 -13.04 8.29
C LYS A 144 -7.15 -13.64 9.55
N LEU A 145 -8.24 -13.05 10.01
CA LEU A 145 -8.97 -13.57 11.19
C LEU A 145 -9.52 -14.98 10.99
N LEU A 146 -9.96 -15.34 9.77
CA LEU A 146 -10.41 -16.68 9.42
C LEU A 146 -9.30 -17.73 9.53
N VAL A 147 -8.04 -17.34 9.31
CA VAL A 147 -6.87 -18.23 9.42
C VAL A 147 -6.34 -18.28 10.85
N ASP A 148 -6.33 -17.13 11.54
CA ASP A 148 -5.66 -16.96 12.82
C ASP A 148 -6.56 -17.28 14.02
N THR A 149 -7.89 -17.41 13.83
CA THR A 149 -8.87 -17.61 14.92
C THR A 149 -9.90 -18.68 14.61
N GLU A 150 -10.57 -19.19 15.64
CA GLU A 150 -11.71 -20.11 15.54
C GLU A 150 -13.08 -19.39 15.59
N ASN A 151 -13.07 -18.06 15.42
CA ASN A 151 -14.29 -17.26 15.44
C ASN A 151 -15.22 -17.65 14.28
N SER A 152 -16.52 -17.55 14.51
CA SER A 152 -17.51 -17.81 13.45
C SER A 152 -17.40 -16.77 12.33
N VAL A 153 -17.74 -17.17 11.11
CA VAL A 153 -17.78 -16.28 9.94
C VAL A 153 -18.64 -15.03 10.21
N CYS A 154 -19.76 -15.23 10.95
CA CYS A 154 -20.66 -14.16 11.36
C CYS A 154 -19.97 -13.15 12.30
N THR A 155 -19.23 -13.63 13.29
CA THR A 155 -18.47 -12.82 14.24
C THR A 155 -17.39 -12.03 13.50
N ILE A 156 -16.62 -12.69 12.63
CA ILE A 156 -15.55 -12.06 11.86
C ILE A 156 -16.10 -10.97 10.92
N ALA A 157 -17.23 -11.24 10.25
CA ALA A 157 -17.88 -10.24 9.39
C ALA A 157 -18.23 -8.98 10.21
N HIS A 158 -18.83 -9.16 11.38
CA HIS A 158 -19.20 -8.04 12.25
C HIS A 158 -17.98 -7.29 12.79
N GLU A 159 -16.96 -7.99 13.28
CA GLU A 159 -15.71 -7.40 13.78
C GLU A 159 -14.95 -6.61 12.70
N THR A 160 -15.09 -7.01 11.44
CA THR A 160 -14.47 -6.33 10.31
C THR A 160 -15.34 -5.26 9.66
N GLY A 161 -16.51 -4.94 10.26
CA GLY A 161 -17.37 -3.83 9.86
C GLY A 161 -18.35 -4.14 8.75
N PHE A 162 -18.67 -5.44 8.50
CA PHE A 162 -19.74 -5.84 7.59
C PHE A 162 -21.05 -5.97 8.36
N GLU A 163 -21.99 -5.05 8.11
CA GLU A 163 -23.34 -5.10 8.69
C GLU A 163 -24.21 -6.20 8.04
N ASN A 164 -23.96 -6.49 6.77
CA ASN A 164 -24.71 -7.50 6.02
C ASN A 164 -23.83 -8.71 5.68
N ILE A 165 -24.08 -9.81 6.38
CA ILE A 165 -23.36 -11.08 6.20
C ILE A 165 -23.56 -11.63 4.78
N GLY A 166 -24.73 -11.46 4.18
CA GLY A 166 -24.99 -11.88 2.81
C GLY A 166 -24.13 -11.13 1.77
N TYR A 167 -23.75 -9.89 2.05
CA TYR A 167 -22.80 -9.13 1.24
C TYR A 167 -21.35 -9.62 1.46
N PHE A 168 -21.01 -9.96 2.69
CA PHE A 168 -19.69 -10.52 3.04
C PHE A 168 -19.41 -11.87 2.37
N CYS A 169 -20.42 -12.73 2.22
CA CYS A 169 -20.29 -14.07 1.66
C CYS A 169 -20.35 -14.14 0.12
N ARG A 170 -20.54 -13.03 -0.57
CA ARG A 170 -20.54 -12.96 -2.06
C ARG A 170 -19.14 -12.73 -2.61
#